data_a0b29c67d45e14ee195b029583b47bd2
#
_entry.id   a0b29c67d45e14ee195b029583b47bd2
#
_cell.length_a   1.000
_cell.length_b   1.000
_cell.length_c   1.000
_cell.angle_alpha   90.00
_cell.angle_beta   90.00
_cell.angle_gamma   90.00
#
_symmetry.space_group_name_H-M   'P 1'
#
loop_
_entity.id
_entity.type
_entity.pdbx_description
1 polymer ?
#
loop_
_entity_poly.entity_id
_entity_poly.type
_entity_poly.pdbx_seq_one_letter_code
_entity_poly.pdbx_strand_id
1 'polypeptide(L)'
;MSDLKITRVPTTEVGMLIRRPAAEVFEAFVDPDITTRFWFTKGSGRLEVGKQVHWDWEMYDISIPVTATTVEAGRRIEISWPGYRNPTTVAWEFADQGDGTTFVTITEEGLTGDGDELLKQVTDSTQGFTLVLAGLKALLEHDVELNVVADRYPKGHEPG
;
A
#
# COMPACT_ATOMS: atom_id res chain seq x y z
N MET A 1 37.52 1.44 5.78
CA MET A 1 36.22 1.06 5.20
C MET A 1 35.45 0.22 6.19
N SER A 2 34.30 0.66 6.60
CA SER A 2 33.48 -0.12 7.50
C SER A 2 32.74 -1.22 6.73
N ASP A 3 32.59 -2.37 7.36
CA ASP A 3 31.79 -3.46 6.83
C ASP A 3 30.32 -3.23 7.22
N LEU A 4 29.60 -2.57 6.34
CA LEU A 4 28.17 -2.35 6.55
C LEU A 4 27.41 -3.63 6.25
N LYS A 5 26.74 -4.15 7.26
CA LYS A 5 25.95 -5.37 7.13
C LYS A 5 24.55 -5.18 7.68
N ILE A 6 23.57 -5.72 6.97
CA ILE A 6 22.22 -5.83 7.46
C ILE A 6 22.19 -7.09 8.33
N THR A 7 21.88 -6.93 9.61
CA THR A 7 21.88 -8.02 10.58
C THR A 7 20.51 -8.66 10.77
N ARG A 8 19.48 -8.08 10.20
CA ARG A 8 18.12 -8.63 10.18
C ARG A 8 17.36 -8.07 8.98
N VAL A 9 16.38 -8.83 8.50
CA VAL A 9 15.58 -8.44 7.35
C VAL A 9 14.73 -7.21 7.72
N PRO A 10 14.83 -6.13 6.93
CA PRO A 10 14.02 -4.94 7.21
C PRO A 10 12.55 -5.17 6.88
N THR A 11 11.69 -4.44 7.57
CA THR A 11 10.25 -4.41 7.33
C THR A 11 9.89 -2.97 6.96
N THR A 12 9.02 -2.82 5.97
CA THR A 12 8.46 -1.50 5.68
C THR A 12 7.35 -1.21 6.66
N GLU A 13 7.36 -0.02 7.25
CA GLU A 13 6.26 0.46 8.08
C GLU A 13 6.07 1.95 7.83
N VAL A 14 4.85 2.33 7.45
CA VAL A 14 4.47 3.74 7.27
C VAL A 14 3.16 3.99 7.98
N GLY A 15 2.92 5.24 8.35
CA GLY A 15 1.69 5.61 9.05
C GLY A 15 1.25 7.02 8.75
N MET A 16 -0.05 7.27 8.92
CA MET A 16 -0.64 8.58 8.67
C MET A 16 -1.96 8.71 9.42
N LEU A 17 -2.17 9.85 10.03
CA LEU A 17 -3.49 10.19 10.58
C LEU A 17 -4.40 10.63 9.43
N ILE A 18 -5.54 9.98 9.31
CA ILE A 18 -6.59 10.35 8.37
C ILE A 18 -7.76 10.90 9.19
N ARG A 19 -8.20 12.10 8.86
CA ARG A 19 -9.25 12.80 9.62
C ARG A 19 -10.64 12.38 9.16
N ARG A 20 -10.87 11.07 9.14
CA ARG A 20 -12.15 10.45 8.78
C ARG A 20 -12.35 9.20 9.64
N PRO A 21 -13.60 8.73 9.82
CA PRO A 21 -13.88 7.54 10.62
C PRO A 21 -13.25 6.27 10.05
N ALA A 22 -12.91 5.32 10.92
CA ALA A 22 -12.23 4.09 10.55
C ALA A 22 -12.98 3.27 9.50
N ALA A 23 -14.32 3.22 9.56
CA ALA A 23 -15.12 2.50 8.59
C ALA A 23 -14.96 3.07 7.17
N GLU A 24 -14.88 4.39 7.05
CA GLU A 24 -14.69 5.07 5.77
C GLU A 24 -13.29 4.85 5.21
N VAL A 25 -12.28 4.95 6.07
CA VAL A 25 -10.87 4.76 5.68
C VAL A 25 -10.64 3.31 5.24
N PHE A 26 -11.18 2.36 5.99
CA PHE A 26 -11.14 0.94 5.65
C PHE A 26 -11.80 0.69 4.28
N GLU A 27 -12.98 1.24 4.06
CA GLU A 27 -13.74 1.04 2.82
C GLU A 27 -12.94 1.50 1.60
N ALA A 28 -12.15 2.57 1.75
CA ALA A 28 -11.33 3.10 0.66
C ALA A 28 -10.30 2.08 0.14
N PHE A 29 -9.86 1.15 0.98
CA PHE A 29 -8.89 0.12 0.58
C PHE A 29 -9.54 -1.18 0.11
N VAL A 30 -10.78 -1.45 0.46
CA VAL A 30 -11.45 -2.71 0.05
C VAL A 30 -12.36 -2.54 -1.16
N ASP A 31 -12.85 -1.34 -1.40
CA ASP A 31 -13.73 -1.05 -2.54
C ASP A 31 -12.90 -0.44 -3.68
N PRO A 32 -12.73 -1.15 -4.81
CA PRO A 32 -11.90 -0.63 -5.91
C PRO A 32 -12.45 0.64 -6.54
N ASP A 33 -13.75 0.91 -6.42
CA ASP A 33 -14.33 2.17 -6.94
C ASP A 33 -13.76 3.38 -6.20
N ILE A 34 -13.28 3.18 -4.97
CA ILE A 34 -12.63 4.24 -4.19
C ILE A 34 -11.11 4.15 -4.35
N THR A 35 -10.54 2.96 -4.21
CA THR A 35 -9.08 2.76 -4.24
C THR A 35 -8.47 3.25 -5.55
N THR A 36 -9.17 3.10 -6.65
CA THR A 36 -8.68 3.54 -7.98
C THR A 36 -8.56 5.05 -8.10
N ARG A 37 -9.08 5.79 -7.15
CA ARG A 37 -8.98 7.26 -7.16
C ARG A 37 -7.69 7.76 -6.50
N PHE A 38 -6.93 6.89 -5.81
CA PHE A 38 -5.68 7.32 -5.15
C PHE A 38 -4.53 6.31 -5.25
N TRP A 39 -4.72 5.13 -5.79
CA TRP A 39 -3.66 4.11 -5.82
C TRP A 39 -3.56 3.43 -7.19
N PHE A 40 -4.02 2.17 -7.32
CA PHE A 40 -4.05 1.49 -8.60
C PHE A 40 -5.19 2.04 -9.47
N THR A 41 -5.19 1.72 -10.77
CA THR A 41 -6.15 2.32 -11.71
C THR A 41 -7.34 1.45 -12.01
N LYS A 42 -7.23 0.12 -11.78
CA LYS A 42 -8.31 -0.81 -12.03
C LYS A 42 -8.20 -1.98 -11.05
N GLY A 43 -9.30 -2.35 -10.43
CA GLY A 43 -9.40 -3.50 -9.56
C GLY A 43 -10.52 -4.41 -10.01
N SER A 44 -10.29 -5.74 -10.00
CA SER A 44 -11.28 -6.70 -10.50
C SER A 44 -12.44 -6.96 -9.54
N GLY A 45 -12.31 -6.55 -8.28
CA GLY A 45 -13.37 -6.74 -7.30
C GLY A 45 -12.97 -6.31 -5.91
N ARG A 46 -13.95 -6.34 -5.02
CA ARG A 46 -13.77 -6.00 -3.61
C ARG A 46 -12.87 -7.03 -2.93
N LEU A 47 -12.04 -6.60 -1.97
CA LEU A 47 -11.24 -7.52 -1.16
C LEU A 47 -12.14 -8.37 -0.27
N GLU A 48 -11.98 -9.69 -0.37
CA GLU A 48 -12.69 -10.67 0.45
C GLU A 48 -11.71 -11.78 0.82
N VAL A 49 -11.80 -12.29 2.03
CA VAL A 49 -10.88 -13.33 2.52
C VAL A 49 -10.94 -14.55 1.60
N GLY A 50 -9.76 -15.02 1.17
CA GLY A 50 -9.62 -16.20 0.33
C GLY A 50 -9.87 -15.98 -1.15
N LYS A 51 -10.30 -14.78 -1.55
CA LYS A 51 -10.59 -14.46 -2.94
C LYS A 51 -9.39 -13.74 -3.56
N GLN A 52 -8.98 -14.20 -4.75
CA GLN A 52 -7.95 -13.51 -5.51
C GLN A 52 -8.59 -12.44 -6.39
N VAL A 53 -8.06 -11.24 -6.32
CA VAL A 53 -8.42 -10.13 -7.21
C VAL A 53 -7.18 -9.68 -7.97
N HIS A 54 -7.36 -8.87 -9.01
CA HIS A 54 -6.25 -8.27 -9.75
C HIS A 54 -6.30 -6.77 -9.59
N TRP A 55 -5.14 -6.18 -9.34
CA TRP A 55 -4.95 -4.73 -9.30
C TRP A 55 -4.04 -4.33 -10.45
N ASP A 56 -4.48 -3.35 -11.21
CA ASP A 56 -3.77 -2.88 -12.40
C ASP A 56 -3.30 -1.44 -12.22
N TRP A 57 -2.05 -1.21 -12.57
CA TRP A 57 -1.49 0.14 -12.75
C TRP A 57 -1.30 0.32 -14.25
N GLU A 58 -2.34 0.80 -14.91
CA GLU A 58 -2.37 0.88 -16.38
C GLU A 58 -1.28 1.79 -16.93
N MET A 59 -0.95 2.87 -16.21
CA MET A 59 0.13 3.80 -16.60
C MET A 59 1.50 3.12 -16.65
N TYR A 60 1.68 2.01 -15.94
CA TYR A 60 2.94 1.25 -15.90
C TYR A 60 2.84 -0.12 -16.57
N ASP A 61 1.69 -0.42 -17.16
CA ASP A 61 1.42 -1.74 -17.76
C ASP A 61 1.68 -2.88 -16.77
N ILE A 62 1.23 -2.70 -15.52
CA ILE A 62 1.38 -3.66 -14.44
C ILE A 62 0.00 -4.18 -14.03
N SER A 63 -0.12 -5.50 -13.91
CA SER A 63 -1.29 -6.18 -13.37
C SER A 63 -0.80 -7.26 -12.43
N ILE A 64 -1.27 -7.25 -11.18
CA ILE A 64 -0.82 -8.24 -10.19
C ILE A 64 -2.00 -8.93 -9.52
N PRO A 65 -1.85 -10.23 -9.18
CA PRO A 65 -2.83 -10.93 -8.38
C PRO A 65 -2.63 -10.57 -6.90
N VAL A 66 -3.75 -10.38 -6.20
CA VAL A 66 -3.75 -10.04 -4.77
C VAL A 66 -4.75 -10.97 -4.08
N THR A 67 -4.32 -11.59 -3.00
CA THR A 67 -5.19 -12.47 -2.19
C THR A 67 -5.27 -11.92 -0.78
N ALA A 68 -6.49 -11.60 -0.32
CA ALA A 68 -6.71 -11.17 1.03
C ALA A 68 -6.75 -12.38 1.97
N THR A 69 -5.97 -12.31 3.05
CA THR A 69 -5.94 -13.35 4.08
C THR A 69 -6.69 -12.90 5.34
N THR A 70 -6.83 -11.60 5.54
CA THR A 70 -7.57 -11.02 6.65
C THR A 70 -8.35 -9.80 6.16
N VAL A 71 -9.63 -9.73 6.46
CA VAL A 71 -10.46 -8.55 6.20
C VAL A 71 -11.39 -8.38 7.41
N GLU A 72 -11.00 -7.51 8.32
CA GLU A 72 -11.79 -7.20 9.53
C GLU A 72 -12.29 -5.77 9.42
N ALA A 73 -13.60 -5.61 9.29
CA ALA A 73 -14.23 -4.33 9.01
C ALA A 73 -13.78 -3.21 9.98
N GLY A 74 -13.25 -2.14 9.43
CA GLY A 74 -12.80 -0.98 10.18
C GLY A 74 -11.56 -1.19 11.04
N ARG A 75 -10.89 -2.34 10.96
CA ARG A 75 -9.78 -2.68 11.85
C ARG A 75 -8.52 -3.13 11.14
N ARG A 76 -8.61 -4.10 10.22
CA ARG A 76 -7.42 -4.72 9.66
C ARG A 76 -7.67 -5.33 8.29
N ILE A 77 -6.70 -5.19 7.42
CA ILE A 77 -6.62 -5.91 6.14
C ILE A 77 -5.23 -6.53 6.07
N GLU A 78 -5.15 -7.75 5.57
CA GLU A 78 -3.87 -8.37 5.25
C GLU A 78 -3.98 -9.07 3.91
N ILE A 79 -2.99 -8.83 3.04
CA ILE A 79 -2.94 -9.43 1.71
C ILE A 79 -1.60 -10.10 1.49
N SER A 80 -1.60 -11.04 0.54
CA SER A 80 -0.40 -11.58 -0.06
C SER A 80 -0.39 -11.17 -1.53
N TRP A 81 0.76 -10.72 -2.02
CA TRP A 81 0.96 -10.37 -3.43
C TRP A 81 2.38 -10.76 -3.87
N PRO A 82 2.72 -10.69 -5.18
CA PRO A 82 4.02 -11.19 -5.66
C PRO A 82 5.26 -10.52 -5.06
N GLY A 83 5.17 -9.26 -4.61
CA GLY A 83 6.33 -8.57 -4.06
C GLY A 83 7.40 -8.26 -5.11
N TYR A 84 8.66 -8.15 -4.68
CA TYR A 84 9.78 -7.82 -5.55
C TYR A 84 10.46 -9.06 -6.13
N ARG A 85 10.83 -10.02 -5.29
CA ARG A 85 11.48 -11.27 -5.68
C ARG A 85 10.63 -12.47 -5.32
N ASN A 86 10.04 -12.43 -4.14
CA ASN A 86 9.17 -13.47 -3.61
C ASN A 86 7.91 -12.82 -3.09
N PRO A 87 6.83 -13.56 -2.92
CA PRO A 87 5.61 -13.02 -2.34
C PRO A 87 5.88 -12.35 -1.01
N THR A 88 5.28 -11.20 -0.78
CA THR A 88 5.31 -10.49 0.48
C THR A 88 3.90 -10.37 1.05
N THR A 89 3.82 -10.04 2.32
CA THR A 89 2.56 -9.79 3.02
C THR A 89 2.46 -8.31 3.33
N VAL A 90 1.32 -7.70 3.04
CA VAL A 90 1.05 -6.31 3.38
C VAL A 90 -0.14 -6.26 4.32
N ALA A 91 0.00 -5.55 5.43
CA ALA A 91 -1.05 -5.40 6.42
C ALA A 91 -1.39 -3.94 6.63
N TRP A 92 -2.68 -3.65 6.71
CA TRP A 92 -3.22 -2.34 7.08
C TRP A 92 -3.87 -2.46 8.44
N GLU A 93 -3.54 -1.55 9.35
CA GLU A 93 -4.22 -1.44 10.62
C GLU A 93 -4.88 -0.07 10.71
N PHE A 94 -6.15 -0.07 11.10
CA PHE A 94 -6.98 1.12 11.20
C PHE A 94 -7.29 1.35 12.66
N ALA A 95 -6.54 2.26 13.29
CA ALA A 95 -6.72 2.53 14.72
C ALA A 95 -7.64 3.74 14.92
N ASP A 96 -8.87 3.46 15.34
CA ASP A 96 -9.86 4.48 15.68
C ASP A 96 -9.32 5.29 16.87
N GLN A 97 -9.23 6.61 16.72
CA GLN A 97 -8.69 7.50 17.74
C GLN A 97 -9.75 7.97 18.74
N GLY A 98 -11.02 7.62 18.53
CA GLY A 98 -12.10 8.00 19.42
C GLY A 98 -12.68 9.40 19.19
N ASP A 99 -12.16 10.11 18.19
CA ASP A 99 -12.56 11.49 17.87
C ASP A 99 -13.01 11.66 16.41
N GLY A 100 -13.30 10.55 15.72
CA GLY A 100 -13.66 10.56 14.31
C GLY A 100 -12.47 10.57 13.36
N THR A 101 -11.26 10.39 13.89
CA THR A 101 -10.04 10.23 13.09
C THR A 101 -9.49 8.82 13.22
N THR A 102 -8.63 8.43 12.28
CA THR A 102 -8.09 7.08 12.21
C THR A 102 -6.59 7.15 11.92
N PHE A 103 -5.79 6.45 12.73
CA PHE A 103 -4.38 6.30 12.40
C PHE A 103 -4.22 5.02 11.57
N VAL A 104 -3.73 5.16 10.34
CA VAL A 104 -3.50 4.03 9.43
C VAL A 104 -2.04 3.66 9.47
N THR A 105 -1.76 2.38 9.69
CA THR A 105 -0.40 1.83 9.59
C THR A 105 -0.39 0.80 8.47
N ILE A 106 0.60 0.90 7.57
CA ILE A 106 0.82 -0.10 6.51
C ILE A 106 2.18 -0.74 6.74
N THR A 107 2.21 -2.07 6.78
CA THR A 107 3.43 -2.85 7.02
C THR A 107 3.62 -3.85 5.89
N GLU A 108 4.82 -3.92 5.31
CA GLU A 108 5.16 -4.97 4.34
C GLU A 108 6.28 -5.82 4.88
N GLU A 109 6.08 -7.14 4.92
CA GLU A 109 7.01 -8.13 5.42
C GLU A 109 7.30 -9.21 4.39
N GLY A 110 8.41 -9.93 4.57
CA GLY A 110 8.78 -11.02 3.69
C GLY A 110 9.76 -10.62 2.59
N LEU A 111 10.38 -9.45 2.69
CA LEU A 111 11.40 -9.02 1.74
C LEU A 111 12.60 -9.96 1.78
N THR A 112 13.18 -10.27 0.61
CA THR A 112 14.30 -11.19 0.49
C THR A 112 15.38 -10.63 -0.43
N GLY A 113 16.61 -11.11 -0.25
CA GLY A 113 17.74 -10.71 -1.06
C GLY A 113 18.97 -10.37 -0.21
N ASP A 114 20.00 -9.86 -0.85
CA ASP A 114 21.18 -9.35 -0.15
C ASP A 114 20.92 -7.95 0.42
N GLY A 115 21.92 -7.38 1.09
CA GLY A 115 21.76 -6.09 1.75
C GLY A 115 21.37 -4.95 0.81
N ASP A 116 21.99 -4.88 -0.35
CA ASP A 116 21.71 -3.84 -1.34
C ASP A 116 20.30 -4.01 -1.92
N GLU A 117 19.90 -5.24 -2.20
CA GLU A 117 18.56 -5.53 -2.71
C GLU A 117 17.49 -5.20 -1.67
N LEU A 118 17.72 -5.56 -0.41
CA LEU A 118 16.80 -5.25 0.69
C LEU A 118 16.67 -3.76 0.90
N LEU A 119 17.77 -3.01 0.83
CA LEU A 119 17.75 -1.56 0.95
C LEU A 119 16.90 -0.93 -0.16
N LYS A 120 17.09 -1.38 -1.39
CA LYS A 120 16.32 -0.88 -2.53
C LYS A 120 14.82 -1.18 -2.37
N GLN A 121 14.50 -2.40 -1.96
CA GLN A 121 13.11 -2.83 -1.78
C GLN A 121 12.40 -2.04 -0.68
N VAL A 122 13.04 -1.91 0.49
CA VAL A 122 12.42 -1.19 1.61
C VAL A 122 12.28 0.31 1.31
N THR A 123 13.25 0.88 0.60
CA THR A 123 13.19 2.28 0.19
C THR A 123 12.03 2.53 -0.78
N ASP A 124 11.91 1.68 -1.78
CA ASP A 124 10.83 1.76 -2.77
C ASP A 124 9.45 1.55 -2.12
N SER A 125 9.34 0.53 -1.30
CA SER A 125 8.10 0.21 -0.59
C SER A 125 7.67 1.35 0.34
N THR A 126 8.61 1.92 1.09
CA THR A 126 8.33 3.04 2.00
C THR A 126 7.83 4.26 1.22
N GLN A 127 8.49 4.58 0.12
CA GLN A 127 8.08 5.69 -0.74
C GLN A 127 6.69 5.46 -1.32
N GLY A 128 6.46 4.27 -1.89
CA GLY A 128 5.20 3.95 -2.52
C GLY A 128 4.02 4.03 -1.57
N PHE A 129 4.12 3.40 -0.40
CA PHE A 129 3.02 3.41 0.56
C PHE A 129 2.82 4.78 1.20
N THR A 130 3.88 5.58 1.35
CA THR A 130 3.73 6.95 1.85
C THR A 130 2.94 7.80 0.84
N LEU A 131 3.22 7.66 -0.44
CA LEU A 131 2.45 8.34 -1.49
C LEU A 131 0.98 7.89 -1.49
N VAL A 132 0.74 6.60 -1.32
CA VAL A 132 -0.63 6.05 -1.23
C VAL A 132 -1.39 6.72 -0.10
N LEU A 133 -0.79 6.81 1.08
CA LEU A 133 -1.42 7.44 2.25
C LEU A 133 -1.67 8.94 2.02
N ALA A 134 -0.74 9.64 1.38
CA ALA A 134 -0.93 11.05 1.05
C ALA A 134 -2.11 11.24 0.07
N GLY A 135 -2.19 10.38 -0.93
CA GLY A 135 -3.30 10.39 -1.89
C GLY A 135 -4.64 10.09 -1.23
N LEU A 136 -4.66 9.10 -0.35
CA LEU A 136 -5.84 8.76 0.44
C LEU A 136 -6.32 9.95 1.28
N LYS A 137 -5.38 10.60 1.97
CA LYS A 137 -5.68 11.75 2.83
C LYS A 137 -6.31 12.89 2.03
N ALA A 138 -5.72 13.22 0.89
CA ALA A 138 -6.26 14.26 0.02
C ALA A 138 -7.66 13.93 -0.48
N LEU A 139 -7.87 12.68 -0.86
CA LEU A 139 -9.17 12.25 -1.38
C LEU A 139 -10.26 12.27 -0.31
N LEU A 140 -10.01 11.64 0.83
CA LEU A 140 -11.05 11.51 1.85
C LEU A 140 -11.33 12.81 2.60
N GLU A 141 -10.29 13.61 2.86
CA GLU A 141 -10.45 14.84 3.63
C GLU A 141 -10.85 16.03 2.77
N HIS A 142 -10.46 16.05 1.50
CA HIS A 142 -10.61 17.23 0.64
C HIS A 142 -11.23 16.96 -0.71
N ASP A 143 -11.59 15.71 -1.02
CA ASP A 143 -12.13 15.29 -2.32
C ASP A 143 -11.24 15.72 -3.49
N VAL A 144 -9.92 15.56 -3.31
CA VAL A 144 -8.90 15.90 -4.31
C VAL A 144 -8.14 14.65 -4.71
N GLU A 145 -7.99 14.42 -6.03
CA GLU A 145 -7.16 13.35 -6.57
C GLU A 145 -5.80 13.94 -6.94
N LEU A 146 -4.76 13.53 -6.20
CA LEU A 146 -3.41 14.10 -6.38
C LEU A 146 -2.64 13.48 -7.55
N ASN A 147 -3.02 12.29 -8.01
CA ASN A 147 -2.31 11.53 -9.05
C ASN A 147 -0.85 11.23 -8.69
N VAL A 148 -0.54 11.12 -7.39
CA VAL A 148 0.86 10.97 -6.93
C VAL A 148 1.51 9.68 -7.42
N VAL A 149 0.75 8.61 -7.57
CA VAL A 149 1.29 7.32 -8.04
C VAL A 149 1.70 7.41 -9.51
N ALA A 150 0.85 7.99 -10.36
CA ALA A 150 1.17 8.18 -11.78
C ALA A 150 2.29 9.20 -11.97
N ASP A 151 2.29 10.26 -11.16
CA ASP A 151 3.22 11.37 -11.32
C ASP A 151 4.60 11.10 -10.75
N ARG A 152 4.76 10.05 -9.93
CA ARG A 152 6.07 9.64 -9.41
C ARG A 152 7.01 9.20 -10.52
N TYR A 153 6.48 8.49 -11.53
CA TYR A 153 7.25 8.05 -12.70
C TYR A 153 6.48 8.45 -13.96
N PRO A 154 6.53 9.74 -14.32
CA PRO A 154 5.84 10.19 -15.52
C PRO A 154 6.48 9.60 -16.78
N LYS A 155 5.81 9.73 -17.90
CA LYS A 155 6.29 9.21 -19.18
C LYS A 155 7.72 9.68 -19.46
N GLY A 156 8.61 8.72 -19.70
CA GLY A 156 10.02 8.99 -19.89
C GLY A 156 10.88 8.77 -18.66
N HIS A 157 10.26 8.52 -17.50
CA HIS A 157 10.95 8.18 -16.24
C HIS A 157 10.53 6.78 -15.82
N GLU A 158 11.39 5.81 -16.03
CA GLU A 158 11.09 4.42 -15.70
C GLU A 158 11.10 4.17 -14.18
N PRO A 159 10.19 3.31 -13.69
CA PRO A 159 10.25 2.84 -12.30
C PRO A 159 11.57 2.10 -12.08
N GLY A 160 12.28 2.49 -11.05
CA GLY A 160 13.61 1.93 -10.73
C GLY A 160 13.61 0.52 -10.19
#